data_7b83888b0b3bd73d0c7a1463bd224d04
#
_entry.id   7b83888b0b3bd73d0c7a1463bd224d04
#
_cell.length_a   1.000
_cell.length_b   1.000
_cell.length_c   1.000
_cell.angle_alpha   90.00
_cell.angle_beta   90.00
_cell.angle_gamma   90.00
#
_symmetry.space_group_name_H-M   'P 1'
#
loop_
_entity.id
_entity.type
_entity.pdbx_description
1 polymer ?
#
loop_
_entity_poly.entity_id
_entity_poly.type
_entity_poly.pdbx_seq_one_letter_code
_entity_poly.pdbx_strand_id
1 'polypeptide(L)'
;MNIGLWLSRRAAADGARPALFLGQDQVADYASFHDRAARVAAWLIGKGIQPGDRVAIFMKNCPEYLITLYGIWYAGAAAVPINAKLHGREAAYILADSGARLVFTSPGLDAALAEAEVAVEGADLSSDAYAAAMATAPLIEPLRRAPEDLAWLFYTSGTTGKPKGVMITHRMLVAVSLAYFTDVDQATGEDQILYAAPMSHGAGLYNMLHVLVGAAHVCPVSGGFDEAEIFDLAEYFGRVQMFAAPTMVTRMTSVAKQTGRTGRGLRTVVYAGGPMYLADIIEAVDHFGPIFVQIYGQGECPMGITALPRHDVIDRSHPDWRARLAGVGRAQSPVEVQIGTAEGEILPPGSIGEIMVRGDAVMPGYWNNPKASAETLKDGWLMTGDMGVMDAAGYLTLQDRSKDMIITGGSNVYPREVEEVLLMHPGVQEVSVVGRKHPDWGEEVVAFIVGDASSAELDALCNDQIARFKRPKAYISVPDLPKNNYGKVLKTELRKRLEEKA
;
A
#
# COMPACT_ATOMS: atom_id res chain seq x y z
N MET A 1 -18.81 -6.73 13.45
CA MET A 1 -18.83 -8.10 12.89
C MET A 1 -17.38 -8.54 12.71
N ASN A 2 -17.02 -9.79 13.10
CA ASN A 2 -15.70 -10.34 12.80
C ASN A 2 -15.56 -10.53 11.27
N ILE A 3 -14.55 -9.91 10.65
CA ILE A 3 -14.30 -9.99 9.20
C ILE A 3 -14.03 -11.43 8.74
N GLY A 4 -13.44 -12.26 9.60
CA GLY A 4 -13.20 -13.68 9.32
C GLY A 4 -14.46 -14.48 8.96
N LEU A 5 -15.65 -14.03 9.39
CA LEU A 5 -16.92 -14.68 9.04
C LEU A 5 -17.16 -14.78 7.52
N TRP A 6 -16.52 -13.96 6.71
CA TRP A 6 -16.66 -14.06 5.26
C TRP A 6 -16.07 -15.36 4.71
N LEU A 7 -14.94 -15.82 5.27
CA LEU A 7 -14.37 -17.11 4.89
C LEU A 7 -15.27 -18.29 5.32
N SER A 8 -15.77 -18.30 6.56
CA SER A 8 -16.64 -19.40 7.02
C SER A 8 -17.95 -19.47 6.21
N ARG A 9 -18.54 -18.33 5.87
CA ARG A 9 -19.73 -18.24 5.00
C ARG A 9 -19.43 -18.73 3.58
N ARG A 10 -18.27 -18.37 3.03
CA ARG A 10 -17.87 -18.82 1.70
C ARG A 10 -17.63 -20.33 1.67
N ALA A 11 -16.92 -20.87 2.65
CA ALA A 11 -16.71 -22.31 2.77
C ALA A 11 -18.03 -23.09 2.90
N ALA A 12 -18.99 -22.55 3.66
CA ALA A 12 -20.31 -23.18 3.78
C ALA A 12 -21.14 -23.12 2.48
N ALA A 13 -21.00 -22.04 1.70
CA ALA A 13 -21.77 -21.85 0.47
C ALA A 13 -21.19 -22.62 -0.72
N ASP A 14 -19.88 -22.70 -0.85
CA ASP A 14 -19.17 -23.32 -1.99
C ASP A 14 -17.77 -23.78 -1.57
N GLY A 15 -17.72 -24.72 -0.65
CA GLY A 15 -16.46 -25.20 -0.04
C GLY A 15 -15.49 -25.89 -0.99
N ALA A 16 -15.99 -26.55 -2.04
CA ALA A 16 -15.17 -27.25 -3.03
C ALA A 16 -14.50 -26.32 -4.05
N ARG A 17 -14.84 -25.01 -4.01
CA ARG A 17 -14.26 -24.03 -4.93
C ARG A 17 -12.78 -23.83 -4.65
N PRO A 18 -11.88 -23.82 -5.67
CA PRO A 18 -10.47 -23.53 -5.50
C PRO A 18 -10.24 -22.19 -4.79
N ALA A 19 -9.38 -22.17 -3.77
CA ALA A 19 -9.19 -20.98 -2.93
C ALA A 19 -7.73 -20.50 -2.90
N LEU A 20 -6.77 -21.35 -2.58
CA LEU A 20 -5.37 -20.98 -2.39
C LEU A 20 -4.47 -21.68 -3.39
N PHE A 21 -3.56 -20.92 -3.99
CA PHE A 21 -2.57 -21.40 -4.95
C PHE A 21 -1.16 -20.92 -4.60
N LEU A 22 -0.18 -21.78 -4.84
CA LEU A 22 1.24 -21.43 -4.92
C LEU A 22 1.69 -21.61 -6.38
N GLY A 23 2.00 -20.52 -7.06
CA GLY A 23 2.13 -20.57 -8.51
C GLY A 23 0.84 -21.08 -9.17
N GLN A 24 0.94 -22.14 -9.95
CA GLN A 24 -0.20 -22.81 -10.60
C GLN A 24 -0.81 -23.94 -9.78
N ASP A 25 -0.14 -24.36 -8.70
CA ASP A 25 -0.56 -25.51 -7.89
C ASP A 25 -1.63 -25.11 -6.87
N GLN A 26 -2.77 -25.78 -6.90
CA GLN A 26 -3.82 -25.60 -5.92
C GLN A 26 -3.39 -26.21 -4.56
N VAL A 27 -3.32 -25.37 -3.53
CA VAL A 27 -2.95 -25.75 -2.16
C VAL A 27 -4.17 -26.06 -1.31
N ALA A 28 -5.29 -25.37 -1.55
CA ALA A 28 -6.54 -25.56 -0.82
C ALA A 28 -7.76 -25.09 -1.64
N ASP A 29 -8.89 -25.74 -1.40
CA ASP A 29 -10.22 -25.21 -1.65
C ASP A 29 -10.71 -24.37 -0.46
N TYR A 30 -11.89 -23.76 -0.57
CA TYR A 30 -12.44 -22.93 0.50
C TYR A 30 -12.78 -23.71 1.77
N ALA A 31 -13.17 -24.98 1.66
CA ALA A 31 -13.41 -25.84 2.81
C ALA A 31 -12.11 -26.15 3.58
N SER A 32 -11.05 -26.51 2.87
CA SER A 32 -9.72 -26.75 3.45
C SER A 32 -9.10 -25.45 3.99
N PHE A 33 -9.24 -24.32 3.31
CA PHE A 33 -8.80 -23.02 3.80
C PHE A 33 -9.47 -22.67 5.14
N HIS A 34 -10.80 -22.80 5.21
CA HIS A 34 -11.57 -22.58 6.43
C HIS A 34 -11.15 -23.53 7.56
N ASP A 35 -11.05 -24.84 7.30
CA ASP A 35 -10.65 -25.85 8.30
C ASP A 35 -9.27 -25.53 8.89
N ARG A 36 -8.27 -25.25 8.03
CA ARG A 36 -6.91 -24.90 8.45
C ARG A 36 -6.87 -23.60 9.27
N ALA A 37 -7.62 -22.58 8.89
CA ALA A 37 -7.76 -21.34 9.66
C ALA A 37 -8.43 -21.59 11.03
N ALA A 38 -9.45 -22.44 11.07
CA ALA A 38 -10.13 -22.82 12.30
C ALA A 38 -9.22 -23.64 13.27
N ARG A 39 -8.31 -24.44 12.73
CA ARG A 39 -7.27 -25.16 13.51
C ARG A 39 -6.25 -24.18 14.11
N VAL A 40 -5.76 -23.23 13.32
CA VAL A 40 -4.88 -22.16 13.83
C VAL A 40 -5.57 -21.40 14.97
N ALA A 41 -6.84 -21.05 14.80
CA ALA A 41 -7.60 -20.35 15.82
C ALA A 41 -7.73 -21.14 17.12
N ALA A 42 -8.09 -22.42 17.04
CA ALA A 42 -8.22 -23.30 18.21
C ALA A 42 -6.87 -23.46 18.93
N TRP A 43 -5.78 -23.62 18.18
CA TRP A 43 -4.43 -23.70 18.72
C TRP A 43 -4.03 -22.38 19.44
N LEU A 44 -4.30 -21.22 18.85
CA LEU A 44 -4.04 -19.91 19.47
C LEU A 44 -4.80 -19.76 20.78
N ILE A 45 -6.07 -20.15 20.83
CA ILE A 45 -6.88 -20.13 22.06
C ILE A 45 -6.27 -21.09 23.10
N GLY A 46 -5.83 -22.28 22.67
CA GLY A 46 -5.12 -23.26 23.53
C GLY A 46 -3.79 -22.70 24.09
N LYS A 47 -3.13 -21.81 23.39
CA LYS A 47 -1.96 -21.05 23.83
C LYS A 47 -2.30 -19.87 24.76
N GLY A 48 -3.57 -19.67 25.08
CA GLY A 48 -4.05 -18.61 25.95
C GLY A 48 -4.22 -17.26 25.27
N ILE A 49 -4.25 -17.21 23.93
CA ILE A 49 -4.61 -15.98 23.19
C ILE A 49 -6.09 -15.68 23.46
N GLN A 50 -6.36 -14.45 23.85
CA GLN A 50 -7.70 -13.94 24.17
C GLN A 50 -8.20 -12.99 23.07
N PRO A 51 -9.52 -12.80 22.91
CA PRO A 51 -10.07 -11.78 22.05
C PRO A 51 -9.46 -10.39 22.32
N GLY A 52 -8.94 -9.74 21.27
CA GLY A 52 -8.25 -8.44 21.38
C GLY A 52 -6.74 -8.53 21.61
N ASP A 53 -6.18 -9.71 21.88
CA ASP A 53 -4.73 -9.91 21.87
C ASP A 53 -4.18 -9.69 20.45
N ARG A 54 -2.88 -9.39 20.34
CA ARG A 54 -2.16 -9.20 19.08
C ARG A 54 -1.33 -10.43 18.79
N VAL A 55 -1.43 -10.90 17.56
CA VAL A 55 -0.63 -11.99 17.01
C VAL A 55 0.06 -11.50 15.73
N ALA A 56 1.37 -11.59 15.68
CA ALA A 56 2.15 -11.08 14.58
C ALA A 56 2.31 -12.09 13.44
N ILE A 57 2.44 -11.57 12.21
CA ILE A 57 2.75 -12.33 11.01
C ILE A 57 3.99 -11.72 10.38
N PHE A 58 5.15 -12.37 10.56
CA PHE A 58 6.41 -11.99 9.94
C PHE A 58 6.76 -13.05 8.87
N MET A 59 6.02 -13.01 7.76
CA MET A 59 6.06 -14.03 6.72
C MET A 59 6.19 -13.42 5.34
N LYS A 60 6.84 -14.16 4.43
CA LYS A 60 6.79 -13.91 2.99
C LYS A 60 5.38 -14.17 2.44
N ASN A 61 5.09 -13.70 1.23
CA ASN A 61 3.84 -14.05 0.56
C ASN A 61 3.79 -15.56 0.31
N CYS A 62 2.81 -16.22 0.90
CA CYS A 62 2.54 -17.65 0.74
C CYS A 62 1.08 -17.95 1.11
N PRO A 63 0.51 -19.09 0.71
CA PRO A 63 -0.85 -19.49 1.07
C PRO A 63 -1.10 -19.54 2.58
N GLU A 64 -0.11 -19.97 3.36
CA GLU A 64 -0.17 -20.05 4.82
C GLU A 64 -0.35 -18.69 5.49
N TYR A 65 0.04 -17.61 4.82
CA TYR A 65 -0.19 -16.25 5.29
C TYR A 65 -1.69 -15.97 5.51
N LEU A 66 -2.53 -16.34 4.53
CA LEU A 66 -3.98 -16.17 4.64
C LEU A 66 -4.59 -17.11 5.66
N ILE A 67 -4.14 -18.37 5.72
CA ILE A 67 -4.59 -19.34 6.73
C ILE A 67 -4.34 -18.80 8.12
N THR A 68 -3.14 -18.26 8.37
CA THR A 68 -2.74 -17.66 9.64
C THR A 68 -3.56 -16.41 9.96
N LEU A 69 -3.71 -15.50 8.98
CA LEU A 69 -4.46 -14.26 9.13
C LEU A 69 -5.93 -14.52 9.53
N TYR A 70 -6.59 -15.43 8.82
CA TYR A 70 -7.97 -15.80 9.15
C TYR A 70 -8.06 -16.58 10.48
N GLY A 71 -7.07 -17.39 10.79
CA GLY A 71 -6.97 -18.06 12.09
C GLY A 71 -6.89 -17.06 13.27
N ILE A 72 -6.10 -16.01 13.11
CA ILE A 72 -6.01 -14.91 14.10
C ILE A 72 -7.39 -14.24 14.27
N TRP A 73 -8.06 -13.89 13.18
CA TRP A 73 -9.39 -13.29 13.25
C TRP A 73 -10.44 -14.23 13.82
N TYR A 74 -10.36 -15.53 13.52
CA TYR A 74 -11.27 -16.54 14.09
C TYR A 74 -11.11 -16.64 15.61
N ALA A 75 -9.89 -16.57 16.11
CA ALA A 75 -9.60 -16.50 17.55
C ALA A 75 -10.01 -15.16 18.20
N GLY A 76 -10.56 -14.22 17.42
CA GLY A 76 -10.93 -12.88 17.91
C GLY A 76 -9.74 -11.97 18.20
N ALA A 77 -8.54 -12.36 17.82
CA ALA A 77 -7.31 -11.59 17.99
C ALA A 77 -7.12 -10.60 16.81
N ALA A 78 -6.23 -9.63 17.00
CA ALA A 78 -5.81 -8.69 15.99
C ALA A 78 -4.50 -9.12 15.34
N ALA A 79 -4.43 -9.09 14.02
CA ALA A 79 -3.19 -9.37 13.28
C ALA A 79 -2.23 -8.18 13.34
N VAL A 80 -0.93 -8.46 13.48
CA VAL A 80 0.16 -7.49 13.35
C VAL A 80 1.07 -7.93 12.19
N PRO A 81 0.71 -7.59 10.96
CA PRO A 81 1.55 -7.94 9.82
C PRO A 81 2.84 -7.13 9.81
N ILE A 82 3.94 -7.85 9.66
CA ILE A 82 5.30 -7.29 9.59
C ILE A 82 5.86 -7.64 8.22
N ASN A 83 6.45 -6.65 7.53
CA ASN A 83 7.06 -6.90 6.24
C ASN A 83 8.28 -7.83 6.38
N ALA A 84 8.28 -8.93 5.66
CA ALA A 84 9.35 -9.94 5.67
C ALA A 84 10.74 -9.42 5.25
N LYS A 85 10.80 -8.21 4.65
CA LYS A 85 12.04 -7.54 4.25
C LYS A 85 12.64 -6.63 5.33
N LEU A 86 11.95 -6.44 6.47
CA LEU A 86 12.47 -5.63 7.57
C LEU A 86 13.64 -6.36 8.25
N HIS A 87 14.57 -5.57 8.76
CA HIS A 87 15.63 -6.09 9.61
C HIS A 87 15.05 -6.64 10.92
N GLY A 88 15.65 -7.68 11.50
CA GLY A 88 15.17 -8.30 12.75
C GLY A 88 14.93 -7.31 13.88
N ARG A 89 15.77 -6.28 14.03
CA ARG A 89 15.61 -5.22 15.04
C ARG A 89 14.38 -4.34 14.80
N GLU A 90 14.00 -4.10 13.54
CA GLU A 90 12.79 -3.34 13.20
C GLU A 90 11.55 -4.20 13.52
N ALA A 91 11.59 -5.48 13.16
CA ALA A 91 10.54 -6.44 13.52
C ALA A 91 10.41 -6.59 15.04
N ALA A 92 11.53 -6.66 15.77
CA ALA A 92 11.58 -6.69 17.23
C ALA A 92 10.90 -5.48 17.87
N TYR A 93 11.16 -4.27 17.33
CA TYR A 93 10.47 -3.06 17.79
C TYR A 93 8.95 -3.18 17.61
N ILE A 94 8.48 -3.63 16.44
CA ILE A 94 7.04 -3.79 16.17
C ILE A 94 6.41 -4.81 17.13
N LEU A 95 7.08 -5.94 17.39
CA LEU A 95 6.62 -6.96 18.31
C LEU A 95 6.49 -6.42 19.73
N ALA A 96 7.48 -5.67 20.21
CA ALA A 96 7.48 -5.06 21.52
C ALA A 96 6.41 -3.96 21.68
N ASP A 97 6.31 -3.04 20.72
CA ASP A 97 5.38 -1.91 20.74
C ASP A 97 3.92 -2.37 20.62
N SER A 98 3.64 -3.35 19.73
CA SER A 98 2.32 -3.94 19.59
C SER A 98 1.89 -4.78 20.79
N GLY A 99 2.85 -5.26 21.59
CA GLY A 99 2.63 -6.25 22.62
C GLY A 99 2.10 -7.57 22.04
N ALA A 100 2.61 -7.96 20.86
CA ALA A 100 2.26 -9.24 20.24
C ALA A 100 2.68 -10.40 21.14
N ARG A 101 1.77 -11.34 21.38
CA ARG A 101 2.00 -12.47 22.29
C ARG A 101 2.58 -13.69 21.59
N LEU A 102 2.44 -13.74 20.25
CA LEU A 102 2.95 -14.81 19.41
C LEU A 102 3.27 -14.23 18.03
N VAL A 103 4.27 -14.80 17.34
CA VAL A 103 4.62 -14.45 15.96
C VAL A 103 4.71 -15.70 15.09
N PHE A 104 4.01 -15.67 13.96
CA PHE A 104 4.21 -16.65 12.87
C PHE A 104 5.29 -16.16 11.94
N THR A 105 6.22 -17.04 11.54
CA THR A 105 7.33 -16.71 10.66
C THR A 105 7.43 -17.65 9.46
N SER A 106 7.94 -17.15 8.34
CA SER A 106 8.43 -18.01 7.26
C SER A 106 9.81 -18.57 7.60
N PRO A 107 10.18 -19.76 7.08
CA PRO A 107 11.49 -20.36 7.33
C PRO A 107 12.66 -19.39 7.13
N GLY A 108 13.51 -19.30 8.15
CA GLY A 108 14.69 -18.44 8.18
C GLY A 108 14.46 -17.03 8.74
N LEU A 109 13.21 -16.57 8.91
CA LEU A 109 12.94 -15.25 9.53
C LEU A 109 12.91 -15.32 11.06
N ASP A 110 12.71 -16.49 11.64
CA ASP A 110 12.88 -16.79 13.07
C ASP A 110 14.31 -16.52 13.55
N ALA A 111 15.32 -16.87 12.74
CA ALA A 111 16.72 -16.59 13.03
C ALA A 111 16.99 -15.07 13.15
N ALA A 112 16.40 -14.26 12.27
CA ALA A 112 16.55 -12.81 12.33
C ALA A 112 15.93 -12.20 13.61
N LEU A 113 14.85 -12.81 14.15
CA LEU A 113 14.26 -12.41 15.41
C LEU A 113 15.09 -12.89 16.61
N ALA A 114 15.66 -14.09 16.54
CA ALA A 114 16.55 -14.62 17.58
C ALA A 114 17.81 -13.76 17.74
N GLU A 115 18.42 -13.32 16.62
CA GLU A 115 19.56 -12.38 16.64
C GLU A 115 19.20 -11.01 17.27
N ALA A 116 17.92 -10.62 17.20
CA ALA A 116 17.41 -9.39 17.80
C ALA A 116 16.95 -9.56 19.26
N GLU A 117 17.18 -10.74 19.89
CA GLU A 117 16.85 -11.07 21.29
C GLU A 117 15.37 -10.87 21.62
N VAL A 118 14.47 -11.28 20.70
CA VAL A 118 13.01 -11.11 20.86
C VAL A 118 12.46 -12.19 21.79
N ALA A 119 11.78 -11.77 22.85
CA ALA A 119 11.16 -12.66 23.84
C ALA A 119 9.69 -13.01 23.52
N VAL A 120 9.33 -13.15 22.23
CA VAL A 120 7.97 -13.53 21.79
C VAL A 120 7.98 -14.97 21.32
N GLU A 121 6.98 -15.76 21.71
CA GLU A 121 6.84 -17.15 21.23
C GLU A 121 6.69 -17.16 19.71
N GLY A 122 7.57 -17.90 19.02
CA GLY A 122 7.58 -18.04 17.57
C GLY A 122 6.93 -19.34 17.12
N ALA A 123 6.23 -19.30 16.00
CA ALA A 123 5.73 -20.48 15.28
C ALA A 123 6.17 -20.36 13.81
N ASP A 124 7.37 -20.87 13.50
CA ASP A 124 7.83 -20.98 12.12
C ASP A 124 6.99 -22.03 11.37
N LEU A 125 6.70 -21.77 10.08
CA LEU A 125 5.86 -22.63 9.26
C LEU A 125 6.40 -24.06 9.11
N SER A 126 7.71 -24.27 9.29
CA SER A 126 8.35 -25.59 9.28
C SER A 126 8.51 -26.22 10.66
N SER A 127 8.07 -25.54 11.73
CA SER A 127 8.24 -25.98 13.11
C SER A 127 7.19 -26.97 13.59
N ASP A 128 7.53 -27.71 14.64
CA ASP A 128 6.59 -28.57 15.36
C ASP A 128 5.39 -27.77 15.93
N ALA A 129 5.58 -26.48 16.25
CA ALA A 129 4.51 -25.60 16.73
C ALA A 129 3.45 -25.37 15.64
N TYR A 130 3.84 -25.13 14.41
CA TYR A 130 2.90 -24.99 13.30
C TYR A 130 2.26 -26.35 12.94
N ALA A 131 3.02 -27.43 12.95
CA ALA A 131 2.48 -28.77 12.77
C ALA A 131 1.43 -29.11 13.84
N ALA A 132 1.68 -28.75 15.11
CA ALA A 132 0.72 -28.90 16.20
C ALA A 132 -0.54 -28.05 15.98
N ALA A 133 -0.40 -26.82 15.46
CA ALA A 133 -1.55 -26.01 15.10
C ALA A 133 -2.43 -26.71 14.05
N MET A 134 -1.81 -27.27 13.01
CA MET A 134 -2.51 -28.03 11.95
C MET A 134 -3.14 -29.34 12.45
N ALA A 135 -2.62 -29.93 13.52
CA ALA A 135 -3.17 -31.15 14.15
C ALA A 135 -4.27 -30.87 15.19
N THR A 136 -4.45 -29.61 15.60
CA THR A 136 -5.48 -29.22 16.58
C THR A 136 -6.88 -29.37 15.97
N ALA A 137 -7.85 -29.83 16.77
CA ALA A 137 -9.25 -29.89 16.33
C ALA A 137 -9.75 -28.46 15.97
N PRO A 138 -10.45 -28.30 14.83
CA PRO A 138 -10.83 -26.97 14.37
C PRO A 138 -11.84 -26.29 15.32
N LEU A 139 -11.75 -24.95 15.44
CA LEU A 139 -12.75 -24.14 16.11
C LEU A 139 -14.09 -24.26 15.37
N ILE A 140 -15.17 -24.49 16.08
CA ILE A 140 -16.50 -24.70 15.47
C ILE A 140 -16.99 -23.43 14.76
N GLU A 141 -16.84 -22.28 15.40
CA GLU A 141 -17.26 -20.98 14.85
C GLU A 141 -16.25 -19.88 15.22
N PRO A 142 -16.00 -18.92 14.33
CA PRO A 142 -15.20 -17.74 14.65
C PRO A 142 -15.77 -16.97 15.84
N LEU A 143 -14.91 -16.49 16.76
CA LEU A 143 -15.34 -15.71 17.92
C LEU A 143 -15.98 -14.40 17.48
N ARG A 144 -17.05 -14.01 18.18
CA ARG A 144 -17.76 -12.75 17.88
C ARG A 144 -16.89 -11.53 18.20
N ARG A 145 -16.92 -10.54 17.31
CA ARG A 145 -16.25 -9.25 17.49
C ARG A 145 -17.22 -8.11 17.18
N ALA A 146 -17.05 -6.98 17.89
CA ALA A 146 -17.74 -5.74 17.53
C ALA A 146 -17.10 -5.11 16.29
N PRO A 147 -17.81 -4.25 15.55
CA PRO A 147 -17.26 -3.55 14.39
C PRO A 147 -16.04 -2.69 14.75
N GLU A 148 -16.02 -2.10 15.95
CA GLU A 148 -15.00 -1.21 16.47
C GLU A 148 -13.78 -1.93 17.03
N ASP A 149 -13.86 -3.26 17.20
CA ASP A 149 -12.73 -4.03 17.69
C ASP A 149 -11.58 -4.01 16.70
N LEU A 150 -10.35 -4.00 17.26
CA LEU A 150 -9.12 -4.05 16.47
C LEU A 150 -9.06 -5.38 15.69
N ALA A 151 -8.84 -5.29 14.39
CA ALA A 151 -8.67 -6.44 13.49
C ALA A 151 -7.24 -6.54 12.94
N TRP A 152 -6.59 -5.38 12.73
CA TRP A 152 -5.29 -5.30 12.13
C TRP A 152 -4.53 -4.11 12.72
N LEU A 153 -3.32 -4.31 13.19
CA LEU A 153 -2.45 -3.25 13.65
C LEU A 153 -1.34 -3.04 12.61
N PHE A 154 -1.45 -1.95 11.88
CA PHE A 154 -0.61 -1.66 10.73
C PHE A 154 0.52 -0.68 11.09
N TYR A 155 1.78 -1.09 10.94
CA TYR A 155 2.92 -0.24 11.25
C TYR A 155 3.37 0.54 10.02
N THR A 156 3.31 1.88 10.12
CA THR A 156 3.81 2.81 9.09
C THR A 156 5.17 3.37 9.49
N SER A 157 6.05 3.62 8.53
CA SER A 157 7.28 4.35 8.76
C SER A 157 6.94 5.80 9.15
N GLY A 158 6.92 6.09 10.44
CA GLY A 158 6.63 7.43 10.95
C GLY A 158 7.65 8.47 10.47
N THR A 159 7.20 9.71 10.36
CA THR A 159 8.07 10.86 10.02
C THR A 159 9.10 11.18 11.11
N THR A 160 8.94 10.62 12.29
CA THR A 160 9.76 10.84 13.50
C THR A 160 10.79 9.73 13.76
N GLY A 161 11.00 8.81 12.81
CA GLY A 161 12.04 7.79 12.86
C GLY A 161 11.59 6.43 13.42
N LYS A 162 10.58 6.34 14.28
CA LYS A 162 10.02 5.07 14.76
C LYS A 162 8.68 4.78 14.11
N PRO A 163 8.41 3.52 13.67
CA PRO A 163 7.11 3.13 13.15
C PRO A 163 5.98 3.36 14.15
N LYS A 164 4.80 3.78 13.67
CA LYS A 164 3.59 3.93 14.47
C LYS A 164 2.59 2.85 14.09
N GLY A 165 1.95 2.24 15.08
CA GLY A 165 0.89 1.26 14.88
C GLY A 165 -0.45 1.95 14.60
N VAL A 166 -0.93 1.89 13.37
CA VAL A 166 -2.27 2.36 12.99
C VAL A 166 -3.29 1.30 13.38
N MET A 167 -4.30 1.69 14.14
CA MET A 167 -5.39 0.78 14.50
C MET A 167 -6.41 0.67 13.36
N ILE A 168 -6.55 -0.53 12.80
CA ILE A 168 -7.56 -0.83 11.77
C ILE A 168 -8.61 -1.76 12.37
N THR A 169 -9.86 -1.32 12.40
CA THR A 169 -10.98 -2.05 12.97
C THR A 169 -11.64 -2.97 11.95
N HIS A 170 -12.47 -3.91 12.44
CA HIS A 170 -13.31 -4.73 11.58
C HIS A 170 -14.24 -3.87 10.70
N ARG A 171 -14.78 -2.74 11.22
CA ARG A 171 -15.61 -1.79 10.47
C ARG A 171 -14.84 -1.25 9.26
N MET A 172 -13.63 -0.77 9.46
CA MET A 172 -12.79 -0.22 8.40
C MET A 172 -12.55 -1.24 7.29
N LEU A 173 -12.19 -2.49 7.67
CA LEU A 173 -11.95 -3.56 6.70
C LEU A 173 -13.21 -3.90 5.88
N VAL A 174 -14.38 -3.89 6.51
CA VAL A 174 -15.67 -4.07 5.80
C VAL A 174 -15.93 -2.90 4.87
N ALA A 175 -15.77 -1.65 5.34
CA ALA A 175 -16.04 -0.44 4.57
C ALA A 175 -15.17 -0.39 3.29
N VAL A 176 -13.85 -0.57 3.41
CA VAL A 176 -12.94 -0.53 2.25
C VAL A 176 -13.16 -1.70 1.29
N SER A 177 -13.53 -2.88 1.81
CA SER A 177 -13.83 -4.04 0.97
C SER A 177 -15.09 -3.84 0.14
N LEU A 178 -16.14 -3.23 0.70
CA LEU A 178 -17.38 -2.95 -0.01
C LEU A 178 -17.24 -1.76 -0.97
N ALA A 179 -16.47 -0.74 -0.61
CA ALA A 179 -16.15 0.38 -1.47
C ALA A 179 -15.44 -0.04 -2.76
N TYR A 180 -14.66 -1.14 -2.72
CA TYR A 180 -14.02 -1.67 -3.93
C TYR A 180 -15.03 -1.91 -5.06
N PHE A 181 -16.20 -2.51 -4.75
CA PHE A 181 -17.22 -2.84 -5.75
C PHE A 181 -17.98 -1.62 -6.29
N THR A 182 -18.03 -0.54 -5.52
CA THR A 182 -18.73 0.70 -5.92
C THR A 182 -17.81 1.68 -6.64
N ASP A 183 -16.57 1.81 -6.17
CA ASP A 183 -15.71 2.94 -6.51
C ASP A 183 -14.44 2.55 -7.27
N VAL A 184 -13.96 1.30 -7.11
CA VAL A 184 -12.67 0.87 -7.66
C VAL A 184 -12.88 0.00 -8.90
N ASP A 185 -13.36 -1.24 -8.73
CA ASP A 185 -13.62 -2.19 -9.82
C ASP A 185 -14.55 -3.30 -9.35
N GLN A 186 -14.91 -4.20 -10.24
CA GLN A 186 -15.69 -5.40 -9.93
C GLN A 186 -14.75 -6.59 -9.71
N ALA A 187 -15.12 -7.45 -8.75
CA ALA A 187 -14.53 -8.78 -8.58
C ALA A 187 -15.63 -9.83 -8.51
N THR A 188 -15.37 -11.00 -9.03
CA THR A 188 -16.26 -12.15 -9.06
C THR A 188 -15.53 -13.42 -8.62
N GLY A 189 -16.26 -14.48 -8.39
CA GLY A 189 -15.65 -15.78 -8.09
C GLY A 189 -14.79 -16.36 -9.21
N GLU A 190 -14.90 -15.85 -10.43
CA GLU A 190 -14.06 -16.30 -11.56
C GLU A 190 -12.70 -15.60 -11.63
N ASP A 191 -12.51 -14.57 -10.81
CA ASP A 191 -11.25 -13.83 -10.78
C ASP A 191 -10.22 -14.47 -9.85
N GLN A 192 -8.95 -14.14 -10.04
CA GLN A 192 -7.85 -14.52 -9.17
C GLN A 192 -7.13 -13.27 -8.67
N ILE A 193 -6.91 -13.16 -7.35
CA ILE A 193 -6.06 -12.12 -6.79
C ILE A 193 -4.63 -12.64 -6.67
N LEU A 194 -3.68 -11.98 -7.35
CA LEU A 194 -2.26 -12.30 -7.35
C LEU A 194 -1.50 -11.38 -6.37
N TYR A 195 -0.77 -11.98 -5.44
CA TYR A 195 -0.01 -11.28 -4.41
C TYR A 195 1.46 -11.09 -4.81
N ALA A 196 1.73 -10.26 -5.80
CA ALA A 196 3.10 -9.89 -6.18
C ALA A 196 3.68 -8.80 -5.26
N ALA A 197 2.85 -7.91 -4.73
CA ALA A 197 3.24 -6.96 -3.68
C ALA A 197 3.09 -7.59 -2.28
N PRO A 198 3.78 -7.06 -1.24
CA PRO A 198 3.75 -7.63 0.10
C PRO A 198 2.33 -7.71 0.71
N MET A 199 1.93 -8.91 1.15
CA MET A 199 0.65 -9.16 1.81
C MET A 199 0.53 -8.47 3.18
N SER A 200 1.65 -8.09 3.78
CA SER A 200 1.69 -7.28 5.01
C SER A 200 1.23 -5.82 4.82
N HIS A 201 0.98 -5.41 3.58
CA HIS A 201 0.59 -4.04 3.20
C HIS A 201 -0.67 -4.04 2.32
N GLY A 202 -0.82 -3.01 1.49
CA GLY A 202 -2.00 -2.77 0.66
C GLY A 202 -2.50 -3.99 -0.12
N ALA A 203 -1.59 -4.77 -0.73
CA ALA A 203 -1.98 -5.98 -1.45
C ALA A 203 -2.74 -6.98 -0.58
N GLY A 204 -2.33 -7.12 0.69
CA GLY A 204 -3.00 -8.02 1.63
C GLY A 204 -4.41 -7.56 2.02
N LEU A 205 -4.70 -6.26 1.96
CA LEU A 205 -6.03 -5.74 2.30
C LEU A 205 -7.11 -6.10 1.25
N TYR A 206 -6.73 -6.51 0.06
CA TYR A 206 -7.69 -6.96 -0.95
C TYR A 206 -8.10 -8.43 -0.82
N ASN A 207 -7.50 -9.20 0.11
CA ASN A 207 -7.90 -10.60 0.30
C ASN A 207 -9.39 -10.75 0.67
N MET A 208 -9.90 -9.88 1.52
CA MET A 208 -11.24 -10.00 2.12
C MET A 208 -12.35 -9.92 1.09
N LEU A 209 -12.29 -8.95 0.18
CA LEU A 209 -13.28 -8.80 -0.87
C LEU A 209 -13.25 -10.00 -1.85
N HIS A 210 -12.07 -10.56 -2.12
CA HIS A 210 -11.93 -11.74 -2.99
C HIS A 210 -12.45 -13.01 -2.30
N VAL A 211 -12.23 -13.17 -0.99
CA VAL A 211 -12.89 -14.22 -0.19
C VAL A 211 -14.42 -14.04 -0.22
N LEU A 212 -14.92 -12.82 -0.09
CA LEU A 212 -16.35 -12.53 -0.10
C LEU A 212 -17.02 -13.04 -1.38
N VAL A 213 -16.40 -12.85 -2.54
CA VAL A 213 -16.96 -13.30 -3.84
C VAL A 213 -16.53 -14.72 -4.22
N GLY A 214 -15.60 -15.34 -3.49
CA GLY A 214 -15.13 -16.71 -3.77
C GLY A 214 -14.09 -16.76 -4.89
N ALA A 215 -13.32 -15.72 -5.10
CA ALA A 215 -12.19 -15.69 -6.02
C ALA A 215 -11.01 -16.52 -5.48
N ALA A 216 -10.11 -16.96 -6.35
CA ALA A 216 -8.92 -17.66 -5.93
C ALA A 216 -7.81 -16.68 -5.52
N HIS A 217 -6.95 -17.12 -4.61
CA HIS A 217 -5.82 -16.35 -4.07
C HIS A 217 -4.52 -16.99 -4.52
N VAL A 218 -3.71 -16.28 -5.28
CA VAL A 218 -2.48 -16.81 -5.90
C VAL A 218 -1.26 -16.12 -5.29
N CYS A 219 -0.39 -16.89 -4.67
CA CYS A 219 0.93 -16.47 -4.27
C CYS A 219 1.94 -16.93 -5.33
N PRO A 220 2.80 -16.05 -5.87
CA PRO A 220 3.85 -16.47 -6.79
C PRO A 220 4.88 -17.37 -6.04
N VAL A 221 5.50 -18.31 -6.75
CA VAL A 221 6.53 -19.20 -6.19
C VAL A 221 7.75 -18.40 -5.72
N SER A 222 8.09 -17.31 -6.42
CA SER A 222 9.12 -16.36 -6.01
C SER A 222 8.85 -15.70 -4.65
N GLY A 223 7.59 -15.73 -4.17
CA GLY A 223 7.15 -15.08 -2.95
C GLY A 223 7.09 -13.54 -3.05
N GLY A 224 7.17 -12.97 -4.25
CA GLY A 224 7.21 -11.53 -4.44
C GLY A 224 6.97 -11.09 -5.89
N PHE A 225 7.63 -10.00 -6.26
CA PHE A 225 7.48 -9.38 -7.56
C PHE A 225 8.56 -9.89 -8.53
N ASP A 226 8.13 -10.67 -9.50
CA ASP A 226 8.88 -11.12 -10.67
C ASP A 226 7.99 -10.93 -11.90
N GLU A 227 8.41 -10.13 -12.86
CA GLU A 227 7.59 -9.72 -14.00
C GLU A 227 7.25 -10.91 -14.93
N ALA A 228 8.22 -11.81 -15.12
CA ALA A 228 7.99 -12.97 -15.98
C ALA A 228 6.97 -13.93 -15.36
N GLU A 229 7.12 -14.22 -14.06
CA GLU A 229 6.20 -15.07 -13.33
C GLU A 229 4.79 -14.47 -13.27
N ILE A 230 4.66 -13.13 -13.07
CA ILE A 230 3.36 -12.44 -13.09
C ILE A 230 2.64 -12.64 -14.42
N PHE A 231 3.34 -12.46 -15.55
CA PHE A 231 2.75 -12.64 -16.86
C PHE A 231 2.39 -14.11 -17.13
N ASP A 232 3.23 -15.06 -16.72
CA ASP A 232 2.95 -16.48 -16.88
C ASP A 232 1.71 -16.91 -16.08
N LEU A 233 1.59 -16.44 -14.83
CA LEU A 233 0.42 -16.69 -13.99
C LEU A 233 -0.83 -15.99 -14.53
N ALA A 234 -0.70 -14.79 -15.05
CA ALA A 234 -1.82 -14.08 -15.68
C ALA A 234 -2.36 -14.83 -16.89
N GLU A 235 -1.48 -15.32 -17.78
CA GLU A 235 -1.88 -16.11 -18.95
C GLU A 235 -2.52 -17.44 -18.55
N TYR A 236 -1.99 -18.11 -17.51
CA TYR A 236 -2.52 -19.39 -17.03
C TYR A 236 -3.94 -19.24 -16.45
N PHE A 237 -4.16 -18.27 -15.57
CA PHE A 237 -5.46 -18.07 -14.92
C PHE A 237 -6.48 -17.29 -15.77
N GLY A 238 -6.03 -16.41 -16.62
CA GLY A 238 -6.86 -15.68 -17.58
C GLY A 238 -7.67 -14.50 -17.06
N ARG A 239 -7.83 -14.34 -15.72
CA ARG A 239 -8.62 -13.27 -15.09
C ARG A 239 -7.99 -12.76 -13.81
N VAL A 240 -6.73 -12.34 -13.88
CA VAL A 240 -5.94 -11.94 -12.72
C VAL A 240 -6.17 -10.49 -12.35
N GLN A 241 -6.41 -10.25 -11.08
CA GLN A 241 -6.38 -8.94 -10.44
C GLN A 241 -5.15 -8.84 -9.54
N MET A 242 -4.53 -7.68 -9.44
CA MET A 242 -3.40 -7.48 -8.54
C MET A 242 -3.29 -6.03 -8.07
N PHE A 243 -2.64 -5.84 -6.93
CA PHE A 243 -2.16 -4.55 -6.49
C PHE A 243 -0.71 -4.34 -6.93
N ALA A 244 -0.38 -3.15 -7.40
CA ALA A 244 0.97 -2.79 -7.83
C ALA A 244 1.38 -1.42 -7.30
N ALA A 245 2.63 -1.27 -6.87
CA ALA A 245 3.23 0.05 -6.71
C ALA A 245 3.54 0.67 -8.10
N PRO A 246 3.60 2.01 -8.24
CA PRO A 246 3.96 2.66 -9.50
C PRO A 246 5.24 2.09 -10.15
N THR A 247 6.29 1.88 -9.36
CA THR A 247 7.55 1.27 -9.85
C THR A 247 7.36 -0.15 -10.39
N MET A 248 6.42 -0.93 -9.86
CA MET A 248 6.07 -2.25 -10.39
C MET A 248 5.38 -2.11 -11.75
N VAL A 249 4.46 -1.15 -11.91
CA VAL A 249 3.80 -0.87 -13.20
C VAL A 249 4.82 -0.47 -14.25
N THR A 250 5.73 0.46 -13.95
CA THR A 250 6.78 0.90 -14.89
C THR A 250 7.68 -0.27 -15.31
N ARG A 251 8.11 -1.12 -14.36
CA ARG A 251 8.93 -2.31 -14.64
C ARG A 251 8.17 -3.33 -15.50
N MET A 252 6.91 -3.63 -15.16
CA MET A 252 6.06 -4.51 -15.99
C MET A 252 5.92 -3.99 -17.40
N THR A 253 5.71 -2.68 -17.58
CA THR A 253 5.59 -2.04 -18.90
C THR A 253 6.89 -2.20 -19.71
N SER A 254 8.03 -1.92 -19.09
CA SER A 254 9.34 -2.05 -19.72
C SER A 254 9.62 -3.49 -20.16
N VAL A 255 9.43 -4.47 -19.27
CA VAL A 255 9.64 -5.90 -19.58
C VAL A 255 8.67 -6.38 -20.64
N ALA A 256 7.40 -5.99 -20.59
CA ALA A 256 6.40 -6.36 -21.58
C ALA A 256 6.76 -5.86 -22.97
N LYS A 257 7.22 -4.61 -23.10
CA LYS A 257 7.69 -4.04 -24.38
C LYS A 257 8.93 -4.78 -24.92
N GLN A 258 9.89 -5.12 -24.06
CA GLN A 258 11.11 -5.83 -24.45
C GLN A 258 10.84 -7.28 -24.87
N THR A 259 9.86 -7.93 -24.25
CA THR A 259 9.56 -9.36 -24.50
C THR A 259 8.37 -9.59 -25.43
N GLY A 260 7.67 -8.53 -25.86
CA GLY A 260 6.48 -8.62 -26.69
C GLY A 260 5.23 -9.13 -25.95
N ARG A 261 5.24 -9.16 -24.61
CA ARG A 261 4.08 -9.57 -23.81
C ARG A 261 3.03 -8.46 -23.78
N THR A 262 1.78 -8.82 -23.85
CA THR A 262 0.63 -7.90 -23.92
C THR A 262 -0.13 -7.77 -22.60
N GLY A 263 0.30 -8.46 -21.54
CA GLY A 263 -0.46 -8.55 -20.29
C GLY A 263 -1.73 -9.40 -20.40
N ARG A 264 -1.79 -10.32 -21.37
CA ARG A 264 -2.91 -11.25 -21.53
C ARG A 264 -3.21 -11.94 -20.21
N GLY A 265 -4.49 -11.98 -19.81
CA GLY A 265 -4.94 -12.55 -18.55
C GLY A 265 -4.93 -11.57 -17.37
N LEU A 266 -4.21 -10.44 -17.44
CA LEU A 266 -4.38 -9.36 -16.48
C LEU A 266 -5.73 -8.66 -16.72
N ARG A 267 -6.59 -8.69 -15.72
CA ARG A 267 -7.90 -8.03 -15.78
C ARG A 267 -7.87 -6.67 -15.10
N THR A 268 -7.24 -6.59 -13.94
CA THR A 268 -7.18 -5.36 -13.15
C THR A 268 -5.83 -5.22 -12.45
N VAL A 269 -5.19 -4.08 -12.65
CA VAL A 269 -4.04 -3.66 -11.89
C VAL A 269 -4.43 -2.41 -11.11
N VAL A 270 -4.64 -2.56 -9.80
CA VAL A 270 -4.89 -1.43 -8.91
C VAL A 270 -3.53 -0.87 -8.49
N TYR A 271 -3.24 0.37 -8.86
CA TYR A 271 -1.96 0.97 -8.51
C TYR A 271 -2.08 2.09 -7.47
N ALA A 272 -1.17 2.09 -6.51
CA ALA A 272 -1.08 3.07 -5.42
C ALA A 272 0.23 2.94 -4.62
N GLY A 273 0.33 3.71 -3.54
CA GLY A 273 1.42 3.60 -2.56
C GLY A 273 2.64 4.45 -2.87
N GLY A 274 2.65 5.16 -3.98
CA GLY A 274 3.68 6.11 -4.39
C GLY A 274 3.19 7.02 -5.51
N PRO A 275 3.97 8.04 -5.89
CA PRO A 275 3.66 8.87 -7.05
C PRO A 275 3.66 8.04 -8.33
N MET A 276 2.57 8.11 -9.10
CA MET A 276 2.51 7.66 -10.47
C MET A 276 2.67 8.89 -11.36
N TYR A 277 3.69 8.89 -12.19
CA TYR A 277 3.92 10.00 -13.12
C TYR A 277 3.06 9.84 -14.37
N LEU A 278 2.61 10.97 -14.91
CA LEU A 278 1.67 10.98 -16.02
C LEU A 278 2.23 10.26 -17.27
N ALA A 279 3.51 10.43 -17.57
CA ALA A 279 4.14 9.76 -18.69
C ALA A 279 4.11 8.23 -18.55
N ASP A 280 4.41 7.72 -17.35
CA ASP A 280 4.47 6.28 -17.07
C ASP A 280 3.10 5.62 -17.18
N ILE A 281 2.06 6.25 -16.64
CA ILE A 281 0.71 5.68 -16.73
C ILE A 281 0.14 5.77 -18.15
N ILE A 282 0.45 6.82 -18.92
CA ILE A 282 0.08 6.89 -20.34
C ILE A 282 0.71 5.73 -21.09
N GLU A 283 2.02 5.51 -20.92
CA GLU A 283 2.75 4.41 -21.57
C GLU A 283 2.18 3.04 -21.18
N ALA A 284 1.90 2.83 -19.90
CA ALA A 284 1.32 1.58 -19.42
C ALA A 284 -0.09 1.33 -20.02
N VAL A 285 -0.96 2.34 -20.04
CA VAL A 285 -2.31 2.24 -20.62
C VAL A 285 -2.25 2.00 -22.13
N ASP A 286 -1.35 2.69 -22.83
CA ASP A 286 -1.18 2.53 -24.29
C ASP A 286 -0.68 1.12 -24.64
N HIS A 287 0.11 0.49 -23.75
CA HIS A 287 0.62 -0.87 -23.99
C HIS A 287 -0.37 -1.97 -23.57
N PHE A 288 -0.94 -1.89 -22.37
CA PHE A 288 -1.77 -2.95 -21.78
C PHE A 288 -3.28 -2.75 -21.98
N GLY A 289 -3.70 -1.55 -22.40
CA GLY A 289 -5.11 -1.21 -22.53
C GLY A 289 -5.81 -0.95 -21.18
N PRO A 290 -7.12 -1.21 -21.10
CA PRO A 290 -7.99 -0.77 -20.00
C PRO A 290 -7.93 -1.70 -18.77
N ILE A 291 -6.76 -1.92 -18.19
CA ILE A 291 -6.61 -2.78 -17.01
C ILE A 291 -6.31 -2.00 -15.71
N PHE A 292 -5.99 -0.71 -15.81
CA PHE A 292 -5.53 0.08 -14.68
C PHE A 292 -6.67 0.77 -13.94
N VAL A 293 -6.55 0.82 -12.62
CA VAL A 293 -7.38 1.58 -11.69
C VAL A 293 -6.44 2.21 -10.67
N GLN A 294 -6.59 3.49 -10.39
CA GLN A 294 -5.83 4.12 -9.32
C GLN A 294 -6.64 4.24 -8.05
N ILE A 295 -5.96 4.10 -6.91
CA ILE A 295 -6.50 4.51 -5.63
C ILE A 295 -5.47 5.35 -4.86
N TYR A 296 -5.97 6.16 -3.94
CA TYR A 296 -5.17 6.84 -2.93
C TYR A 296 -5.65 6.44 -1.54
N GLY A 297 -4.71 6.19 -0.66
CA GLY A 297 -4.92 5.87 0.74
C GLY A 297 -3.61 5.89 1.52
N GLN A 298 -3.72 5.87 2.82
CA GLN A 298 -2.60 5.79 3.76
C GLN A 298 -2.88 4.67 4.77
N GLY A 299 -1.95 4.37 5.69
CA GLY A 299 -2.21 3.45 6.78
C GLY A 299 -3.42 3.86 7.61
N GLU A 300 -3.58 5.17 7.82
CA GLU A 300 -4.62 5.82 8.62
C GLU A 300 -6.02 5.78 7.99
N CYS A 301 -6.09 5.61 6.67
CA CYS A 301 -7.30 5.33 5.88
C CYS A 301 -6.90 4.39 4.73
N PRO A 302 -6.82 3.08 5.02
CA PRO A 302 -6.20 2.13 4.11
C PRO A 302 -7.02 1.93 2.83
N MET A 303 -6.40 2.16 1.67
CA MET A 303 -6.97 1.93 0.34
C MET A 303 -8.25 2.73 0.01
N GLY A 304 -8.78 3.54 0.93
CA GLY A 304 -10.17 3.99 0.94
C GLY A 304 -10.38 5.51 0.85
N ILE A 305 -9.37 6.33 0.47
CA ILE A 305 -9.57 7.78 0.38
C ILE A 305 -10.21 8.17 -0.96
N THR A 306 -9.51 7.92 -2.07
CA THR A 306 -10.07 8.19 -3.41
C THR A 306 -9.84 7.02 -4.36
N ALA A 307 -10.59 7.02 -5.47
CA ALA A 307 -10.40 6.12 -6.60
C ALA A 307 -10.54 6.88 -7.93
N LEU A 308 -9.70 6.52 -8.90
CA LEU A 308 -9.85 6.85 -10.31
C LEU A 308 -10.16 5.54 -11.04
N PRO A 309 -11.45 5.27 -11.32
CA PRO A 309 -11.86 3.99 -11.88
C PRO A 309 -11.41 3.84 -13.34
N ARG A 310 -11.43 2.63 -13.82
CA ARG A 310 -10.95 2.22 -15.16
C ARG A 310 -11.41 3.13 -16.30
N HIS A 311 -12.70 3.49 -16.30
CA HIS A 311 -13.26 4.33 -17.37
C HIS A 311 -12.65 5.74 -17.40
N ASP A 312 -12.33 6.32 -16.22
CA ASP A 312 -11.66 7.62 -16.14
C ASP A 312 -10.18 7.52 -16.55
N VAL A 313 -9.52 6.39 -16.23
CA VAL A 313 -8.10 6.16 -16.61
C VAL A 313 -7.93 6.11 -18.12
N ILE A 314 -8.89 5.53 -18.86
CA ILE A 314 -8.80 5.36 -20.31
C ILE A 314 -9.48 6.47 -21.14
N ASP A 315 -10.32 7.31 -20.51
CA ASP A 315 -11.06 8.36 -21.25
C ASP A 315 -10.12 9.46 -21.73
N ARG A 316 -9.87 9.47 -23.04
CA ARG A 316 -9.09 10.51 -23.74
C ARG A 316 -9.97 11.60 -24.36
N SER A 317 -11.30 11.46 -24.30
CA SER A 317 -12.24 12.40 -24.91
C SER A 317 -12.48 13.64 -24.07
N HIS A 318 -12.30 13.55 -22.73
CA HIS A 318 -12.48 14.68 -21.84
C HIS A 318 -11.36 15.73 -22.04
N PRO A 319 -11.68 17.05 -22.11
CA PRO A 319 -10.66 18.09 -22.31
C PRO A 319 -9.55 18.06 -21.26
N ASP A 320 -9.90 17.75 -19.99
CA ASP A 320 -8.98 17.71 -18.85
C ASP A 320 -8.46 16.29 -18.55
N TRP A 321 -8.51 15.36 -19.50
CA TRP A 321 -8.15 13.96 -19.25
C TRP A 321 -6.73 13.78 -18.67
N ARG A 322 -5.76 14.63 -19.10
CA ARG A 322 -4.39 14.60 -18.57
C ARG A 322 -4.33 14.97 -17.10
N ALA A 323 -5.03 16.03 -16.71
CA ALA A 323 -5.12 16.47 -15.32
C ALA A 323 -5.80 15.41 -14.44
N ARG A 324 -6.88 14.78 -14.92
CA ARG A 324 -7.56 13.67 -14.22
C ARG A 324 -6.66 12.46 -14.06
N LEU A 325 -5.95 12.06 -15.11
CA LEU A 325 -5.04 10.92 -15.08
C LEU A 325 -3.81 11.16 -14.20
N ALA A 326 -3.34 12.41 -14.09
CA ALA A 326 -2.28 12.82 -13.15
C ALA A 326 -2.77 12.91 -11.69
N GLY A 327 -4.10 12.98 -11.49
CA GLY A 327 -4.74 13.01 -10.18
C GLY A 327 -4.91 11.62 -9.56
N VAL A 328 -5.65 11.56 -8.46
CA VAL A 328 -5.94 10.32 -7.71
C VAL A 328 -7.43 10.02 -7.63
N GLY A 329 -8.23 10.63 -8.50
CA GLY A 329 -9.66 10.39 -8.62
C GLY A 329 -10.50 11.14 -7.60
N ARG A 330 -11.65 10.55 -7.23
CA ARG A 330 -12.66 11.15 -6.36
C ARG A 330 -12.81 10.34 -5.07
N ALA A 331 -13.39 10.97 -4.04
CA ALA A 331 -13.68 10.31 -2.77
C ALA A 331 -14.39 8.97 -2.96
N GLN A 332 -13.94 7.93 -2.26
CA GLN A 332 -14.65 6.66 -2.20
C GLN A 332 -15.88 6.77 -1.28
N SER A 333 -16.87 5.92 -1.51
CA SER A 333 -18.17 5.94 -0.84
C SER A 333 -18.16 5.94 0.69
N PRO A 334 -17.18 5.31 1.41
CA PRO A 334 -17.21 5.28 2.87
C PRO A 334 -16.59 6.51 3.53
N VAL A 335 -16.12 7.50 2.75
CA VAL A 335 -15.42 8.68 3.26
C VAL A 335 -15.89 9.98 2.61
N GLU A 336 -15.73 11.06 3.33
CA GLU A 336 -15.77 12.43 2.83
C GLU A 336 -14.33 12.96 2.74
N VAL A 337 -14.00 13.64 1.65
CA VAL A 337 -12.68 14.25 1.41
C VAL A 337 -12.84 15.73 1.19
N GLN A 338 -12.04 16.54 1.86
CA GLN A 338 -12.00 18.00 1.73
C GLN A 338 -10.55 18.48 1.65
N ILE A 339 -10.38 19.70 1.15
CA ILE A 339 -9.12 20.45 1.24
C ILE A 339 -9.26 21.50 2.32
N GLY A 340 -8.30 21.59 3.22
CA GLY A 340 -8.36 22.53 4.33
C GLY A 340 -7.03 23.16 4.70
N THR A 341 -7.13 24.09 5.65
CA THR A 341 -5.96 24.69 6.32
C THR A 341 -5.36 23.73 7.34
N ALA A 342 -4.20 24.04 7.89
CA ALA A 342 -3.57 23.28 8.97
C ALA A 342 -4.44 23.26 10.26
N GLU A 343 -5.32 24.23 10.43
CA GLU A 343 -6.28 24.35 11.53
C GLU A 343 -7.55 23.53 11.28
N GLY A 344 -7.78 23.00 10.05
CA GLY A 344 -8.94 22.20 9.69
C GLY A 344 -10.10 22.99 9.07
N GLU A 345 -9.89 24.26 8.70
CA GLU A 345 -10.89 25.07 7.99
C GLU A 345 -10.97 24.63 6.52
N ILE A 346 -12.19 24.37 6.03
CA ILE A 346 -12.41 23.91 4.65
C ILE A 346 -12.16 25.07 3.67
N LEU A 347 -11.37 24.78 2.63
CA LEU A 347 -11.05 25.70 1.55
C LEU A 347 -11.97 25.48 0.34
N PRO A 348 -12.24 26.52 -0.48
CA PRO A 348 -13.04 26.39 -1.70
C PRO A 348 -12.32 25.53 -2.76
N PRO A 349 -13.08 24.89 -3.69
CA PRO A 349 -12.51 24.13 -4.80
C PRO A 349 -11.44 24.93 -5.58
N GLY A 350 -10.38 24.27 -6.01
CA GLY A 350 -9.24 24.88 -6.70
C GLY A 350 -8.17 25.46 -5.78
N SER A 351 -8.42 25.52 -4.46
CA SER A 351 -7.40 25.94 -3.48
C SER A 351 -6.46 24.77 -3.17
N ILE A 352 -5.18 25.10 -2.96
CA ILE A 352 -4.19 24.13 -2.44
C ILE A 352 -4.25 24.17 -0.92
N GLY A 353 -4.34 22.99 -0.29
CA GLY A 353 -4.35 22.83 1.15
C GLY A 353 -4.10 21.39 1.56
N GLU A 354 -4.21 21.11 2.85
CA GLU A 354 -4.07 19.75 3.37
C GLU A 354 -5.31 18.92 3.03
N ILE A 355 -5.10 17.68 2.61
CA ILE A 355 -6.19 16.73 2.36
C ILE A 355 -6.71 16.24 3.70
N MET A 356 -8.01 16.43 3.92
CA MET A 356 -8.73 16.02 5.12
C MET A 356 -9.72 14.93 4.79
N VAL A 357 -9.80 13.90 5.63
CA VAL A 357 -10.65 12.73 5.40
C VAL A 357 -11.45 12.39 6.65
N ARG A 358 -12.73 12.07 6.51
CA ARG A 358 -13.53 11.48 7.59
C ARG A 358 -14.47 10.40 7.07
N GLY A 359 -14.80 9.42 7.88
CA GLY A 359 -15.73 8.35 7.54
C GLY A 359 -15.33 6.99 8.10
N ASP A 360 -16.08 5.96 7.71
CA ASP A 360 -15.95 4.60 8.27
C ASP A 360 -14.62 3.89 7.92
N ALA A 361 -13.87 4.40 6.96
CA ALA A 361 -12.56 3.87 6.57
C ALA A 361 -11.39 4.55 7.33
N VAL A 362 -11.66 5.57 8.16
CA VAL A 362 -10.63 6.29 8.93
C VAL A 362 -10.35 5.61 10.25
N MET A 363 -9.07 5.50 10.61
CA MET A 363 -8.61 4.90 11.86
C MET A 363 -9.17 5.60 13.11
N PRO A 364 -9.38 4.88 14.23
CA PRO A 364 -9.71 5.51 15.51
C PRO A 364 -8.50 6.17 16.19
N GLY A 365 -7.26 5.90 15.72
CA GLY A 365 -6.03 6.47 16.25
C GLY A 365 -4.83 5.54 16.10
N TYR A 366 -3.70 5.98 16.66
CA TYR A 366 -2.47 5.18 16.76
C TYR A 366 -2.42 4.39 18.06
N TRP A 367 -1.95 3.17 17.98
CA TRP A 367 -1.76 2.26 19.10
C TRP A 367 -0.78 2.86 20.13
N ASN A 368 -1.19 2.89 21.40
CA ASN A 368 -0.42 3.43 22.53
C ASN A 368 0.15 4.85 22.30
N ASN A 369 -0.40 5.62 21.37
CA ASN A 369 0.10 6.96 21.06
C ASN A 369 -1.02 8.01 20.96
N PRO A 370 -1.65 8.36 22.12
CA PRO A 370 -2.75 9.32 22.14
C PRO A 370 -2.34 10.73 21.68
N LYS A 371 -1.07 11.12 21.90
CA LYS A 371 -0.57 12.42 21.44
C LYS A 371 -0.56 12.49 19.91
N ALA A 372 0.06 11.53 19.23
CA ALA A 372 0.06 11.49 17.77
C ALA A 372 -1.36 11.34 17.19
N SER A 373 -2.24 10.60 17.89
CA SER A 373 -3.65 10.49 17.49
C SER A 373 -4.36 11.84 17.52
N ALA A 374 -4.20 12.63 18.60
CA ALA A 374 -4.79 13.95 18.73
C ALA A 374 -4.21 14.99 17.74
N GLU A 375 -2.93 14.86 17.38
CA GLU A 375 -2.30 15.70 16.36
C GLU A 375 -2.81 15.40 14.94
N THR A 376 -3.17 14.13 14.67
CA THR A 376 -3.58 13.65 13.36
C THR A 376 -5.11 13.69 13.16
N LEU A 377 -5.88 13.46 14.23
CA LEU A 377 -7.35 13.48 14.18
C LEU A 377 -7.86 14.77 14.85
N LYS A 378 -8.37 15.71 14.03
CA LYS A 378 -8.87 17.01 14.49
C LYS A 378 -10.34 17.16 14.14
N ASP A 379 -11.18 17.39 15.12
CA ASP A 379 -12.63 17.62 14.95
C ASP A 379 -13.33 16.61 14.03
N GLY A 380 -12.92 15.32 14.16
CA GLY A 380 -13.46 14.21 13.36
C GLY A 380 -12.82 14.05 11.97
N TRP A 381 -11.85 14.87 11.61
CA TRP A 381 -11.08 14.76 10.38
C TRP A 381 -9.71 14.14 10.62
N LEU A 382 -9.33 13.23 9.75
CA LEU A 382 -7.96 12.79 9.57
C LEU A 382 -7.21 13.85 8.75
N MET A 383 -6.23 14.49 9.37
CA MET A 383 -5.25 15.35 8.71
C MET A 383 -4.19 14.44 8.08
N THR A 384 -4.19 14.33 6.76
CA THR A 384 -3.36 13.32 6.08
C THR A 384 -1.87 13.65 6.03
N GLY A 385 -1.52 14.92 6.22
CA GLY A 385 -0.17 15.44 5.98
C GLY A 385 0.21 15.49 4.49
N ASP A 386 -0.70 15.15 3.60
CA ASP A 386 -0.53 15.29 2.14
C ASP A 386 -1.23 16.56 1.68
N MET A 387 -0.55 17.35 0.84
CA MET A 387 -1.10 18.55 0.21
C MET A 387 -1.74 18.19 -1.12
N GLY A 388 -2.86 18.82 -1.43
CA GLY A 388 -3.58 18.57 -2.68
C GLY A 388 -4.46 19.73 -3.10
N VAL A 389 -5.06 19.57 -4.26
CA VAL A 389 -6.09 20.45 -4.80
C VAL A 389 -7.24 19.58 -5.29
N MET A 390 -8.46 20.00 -5.01
CA MET A 390 -9.68 19.36 -5.49
C MET A 390 -10.43 20.30 -6.42
N ASP A 391 -10.79 19.80 -7.61
CA ASP A 391 -11.57 20.59 -8.56
C ASP A 391 -13.07 20.62 -8.21
N ALA A 392 -13.85 21.40 -8.95
CA ALA A 392 -15.30 21.52 -8.73
C ALA A 392 -16.07 20.22 -9.02
N ALA A 393 -15.48 19.25 -9.74
CA ALA A 393 -16.06 17.93 -10.00
C ALA A 393 -15.63 16.88 -8.96
N GLY A 394 -14.83 17.28 -7.96
CA GLY A 394 -14.35 16.42 -6.87
C GLY A 394 -13.10 15.60 -7.19
N TYR A 395 -12.43 15.85 -8.33
CA TYR A 395 -11.17 15.18 -8.63
C TYR A 395 -10.04 15.78 -7.81
N LEU A 396 -9.34 14.90 -7.09
CA LEU A 396 -8.21 15.23 -6.24
C LEU A 396 -6.89 15.04 -6.99
N THR A 397 -6.03 16.04 -6.93
CA THR A 397 -4.65 15.98 -7.40
C THR A 397 -3.71 16.17 -6.22
N LEU A 398 -2.84 15.17 -5.99
CA LEU A 398 -1.79 15.27 -4.97
C LEU A 398 -0.69 16.22 -5.45
N GLN A 399 -0.29 17.14 -4.59
CA GLN A 399 0.84 18.03 -4.84
C GLN A 399 2.13 17.45 -4.27
N ASP A 400 2.22 17.30 -2.95
CA ASP A 400 3.32 16.63 -2.24
C ASP A 400 2.94 16.43 -0.75
N ARG A 401 3.86 15.91 0.05
CA ARG A 401 3.73 15.96 1.50
C ARG A 401 4.07 17.33 2.02
N SER A 402 3.33 17.85 3.00
CA SER A 402 3.58 19.14 3.61
C SER A 402 5.03 19.32 4.09
N LYS A 403 5.63 18.26 4.62
CA LYS A 403 7.03 18.21 5.08
C LYS A 403 8.09 18.15 3.96
N ASP A 404 7.69 17.78 2.75
CA ASP A 404 8.59 17.68 1.59
C ASP A 404 8.49 18.90 0.68
N MET A 405 7.51 19.78 0.92
CA MET A 405 7.36 21.10 0.27
C MET A 405 8.61 21.96 0.55
N ILE A 406 9.13 22.57 -0.49
CA ILE A 406 10.34 23.41 -0.45
C ILE A 406 9.89 24.86 -0.35
N ILE A 407 10.39 25.60 0.63
CA ILE A 407 10.08 27.02 0.81
C ILE A 407 11.27 27.84 0.34
N THR A 408 11.17 28.37 -0.88
CA THR A 408 12.23 29.17 -1.49
C THR A 408 11.80 30.61 -1.71
N GLY A 409 12.50 31.55 -1.09
CA GLY A 409 12.17 32.98 -1.19
C GLY A 409 10.74 33.33 -0.79
N GLY A 410 10.16 32.61 0.17
CA GLY A 410 8.77 32.78 0.62
C GLY A 410 7.72 32.14 -0.29
N SER A 411 8.13 31.41 -1.33
CA SER A 411 7.23 30.71 -2.25
C SER A 411 7.30 29.21 -2.03
N ASN A 412 6.15 28.54 -2.04
CA ASN A 412 6.05 27.11 -1.96
C ASN A 412 6.37 26.46 -3.32
N VAL A 413 7.30 25.48 -3.31
CA VAL A 413 7.60 24.65 -4.46
C VAL A 413 7.30 23.20 -4.08
N TYR A 414 6.47 22.56 -4.88
CA TYR A 414 6.10 21.16 -4.68
C TYR A 414 7.04 20.29 -5.53
N PRO A 415 7.88 19.44 -4.91
CA PRO A 415 8.83 18.59 -5.61
C PRO A 415 8.24 17.84 -6.80
N ARG A 416 7.03 17.29 -6.65
CA ARG A 416 6.36 16.53 -7.71
C ARG A 416 6.16 17.33 -9.00
N GLU A 417 5.81 18.61 -8.89
CA GLU A 417 5.62 19.48 -10.07
C GLU A 417 6.92 19.59 -10.89
N VAL A 418 8.05 19.68 -10.20
CA VAL A 418 9.37 19.75 -10.83
C VAL A 418 9.80 18.38 -11.37
N GLU A 419 9.53 17.32 -10.62
CA GLU A 419 9.81 15.92 -11.01
C GLU A 419 9.06 15.56 -12.29
N GLU A 420 7.77 15.91 -12.41
CA GLU A 420 6.94 15.68 -13.62
C GLU A 420 7.55 16.36 -14.88
N VAL A 421 8.06 17.57 -14.75
CA VAL A 421 8.71 18.27 -15.86
C VAL A 421 10.01 17.59 -16.25
N LEU A 422 10.85 17.26 -15.28
CA LEU A 422 12.14 16.60 -15.55
C LEU A 422 11.98 15.23 -16.22
N LEU A 423 10.94 14.48 -15.86
CA LEU A 423 10.60 13.19 -16.48
C LEU A 423 10.08 13.29 -17.94
N MET A 424 9.77 14.50 -18.41
CA MET A 424 9.46 14.69 -19.83
C MET A 424 10.71 14.56 -20.73
N HIS A 425 11.92 14.67 -20.15
CA HIS A 425 13.16 14.52 -20.89
C HIS A 425 13.49 13.03 -21.10
N PRO A 426 13.72 12.57 -22.35
CA PRO A 426 13.92 11.15 -22.65
C PRO A 426 15.18 10.54 -22.00
N GLY A 427 16.16 11.36 -21.65
CA GLY A 427 17.37 10.95 -20.94
C GLY A 427 17.23 10.88 -19.41
N VAL A 428 16.03 11.10 -18.86
CA VAL A 428 15.75 10.97 -17.42
C VAL A 428 14.99 9.67 -17.18
N GLN A 429 15.58 8.76 -16.42
CA GLN A 429 14.96 7.50 -16.03
C GLN A 429 14.22 7.62 -14.68
N GLU A 430 14.87 8.25 -13.71
CA GLU A 430 14.28 8.53 -12.41
C GLU A 430 14.74 9.92 -11.92
N VAL A 431 13.89 10.55 -11.12
CA VAL A 431 14.19 11.84 -10.53
C VAL A 431 13.61 11.96 -9.12
N SER A 432 14.30 12.69 -8.26
CA SER A 432 13.75 13.13 -6.98
C SER A 432 14.23 14.52 -6.64
N VAL A 433 13.29 15.37 -6.27
CA VAL A 433 13.53 16.78 -5.96
C VAL A 433 13.41 17.01 -4.46
N VAL A 434 14.38 17.73 -3.89
CA VAL A 434 14.43 18.06 -2.46
C VAL A 434 14.90 19.51 -2.25
N GLY A 435 14.58 20.08 -1.10
CA GLY A 435 15.13 21.35 -0.64
C GLY A 435 16.52 21.16 -0.05
N ARG A 436 17.42 22.12 -0.36
CA ARG A 436 18.70 22.31 0.32
C ARG A 436 18.68 23.66 1.01
N LYS A 437 19.15 23.75 2.25
CA LYS A 437 19.22 25.02 3.00
C LYS A 437 20.00 26.08 2.25
N HIS A 438 19.47 27.29 2.17
CA HIS A 438 20.09 28.44 1.53
C HIS A 438 19.98 29.68 2.43
N PRO A 439 21.10 30.45 2.65
CA PRO A 439 21.11 31.55 3.61
C PRO A 439 20.12 32.68 3.29
N ASP A 440 19.91 32.97 2.00
CA ASP A 440 19.05 34.12 1.60
C ASP A 440 17.61 33.71 1.30
N TRP A 441 17.38 32.43 0.87
CA TRP A 441 16.08 31.98 0.37
C TRP A 441 15.37 30.95 1.28
N GLY A 442 15.98 30.62 2.42
CA GLY A 442 15.53 29.53 3.28
C GLY A 442 15.90 28.17 2.71
N GLU A 443 15.35 27.84 1.56
CA GLU A 443 15.72 26.65 0.79
C GLU A 443 15.92 26.96 -0.69
N GLU A 444 16.69 26.14 -1.38
CA GLU A 444 16.78 26.09 -2.83
C GLU A 444 16.43 24.70 -3.35
N VAL A 445 15.90 24.64 -4.56
CA VAL A 445 15.46 23.41 -5.21
C VAL A 445 16.66 22.66 -5.78
N VAL A 446 16.81 21.37 -5.45
CA VAL A 446 17.85 20.47 -5.97
C VAL A 446 17.22 19.22 -6.53
N ALA A 447 17.60 18.82 -7.75
CA ALA A 447 17.15 17.63 -8.41
C ALA A 447 18.24 16.55 -8.43
N PHE A 448 17.92 15.34 -7.98
CA PHE A 448 18.74 14.13 -8.18
C PHE A 448 18.22 13.38 -9.39
N ILE A 449 19.10 13.06 -10.34
CA ILE A 449 18.76 12.52 -11.64
C ILE A 449 19.42 11.15 -11.83
N VAL A 450 18.65 10.16 -12.23
CA VAL A 450 19.14 8.89 -12.79
C VAL A 450 18.90 8.94 -14.29
N GLY A 451 19.96 8.80 -15.08
CA GLY A 451 19.90 8.90 -16.52
C GLY A 451 21.12 9.63 -17.09
N ASP A 452 21.08 9.93 -18.37
CA ASP A 452 22.17 10.53 -19.16
C ASP A 452 21.91 11.97 -19.62
N ALA A 453 20.77 12.57 -19.22
CA ALA A 453 20.43 13.95 -19.52
C ALA A 453 21.43 14.93 -18.87
N SER A 454 21.91 15.91 -19.64
CA SER A 454 22.80 16.94 -19.12
C SER A 454 22.04 17.98 -18.29
N SER A 455 22.73 18.60 -17.33
CA SER A 455 22.13 19.68 -16.52
C SER A 455 21.65 20.87 -17.36
N ALA A 456 22.32 21.15 -18.50
CA ALA A 456 21.93 22.24 -19.40
C ALA A 456 20.61 21.95 -20.14
N GLU A 457 20.39 20.72 -20.60
CA GLU A 457 19.15 20.30 -21.24
C GLU A 457 17.99 20.34 -20.23
N LEU A 458 18.22 19.85 -19.01
CA LEU A 458 17.22 19.84 -17.94
C LEU A 458 16.86 21.27 -17.47
N ASP A 459 17.86 22.18 -17.38
CA ASP A 459 17.59 23.58 -17.03
C ASP A 459 16.81 24.29 -18.15
N ALA A 460 17.14 24.02 -19.41
CA ALA A 460 16.40 24.56 -20.55
C ALA A 460 14.93 24.08 -20.55
N LEU A 461 14.71 22.79 -20.31
CA LEU A 461 13.36 22.21 -20.19
C LEU A 461 12.56 22.86 -19.05
N CYS A 462 13.16 22.95 -17.85
CA CYS A 462 12.50 23.61 -16.72
C CYS A 462 12.22 25.09 -17.00
N ASN A 463 13.10 25.79 -17.72
CA ASN A 463 12.91 27.21 -18.07
C ASN A 463 11.72 27.41 -19.01
N ASP A 464 11.44 26.45 -19.87
CA ASP A 464 10.31 26.46 -20.80
C ASP A 464 8.97 26.09 -20.11
N GLN A 465 9.01 25.19 -19.15
CA GLN A 465 7.80 24.54 -18.62
C GLN A 465 7.32 25.08 -17.26
N ILE A 466 8.21 25.59 -16.39
CA ILE A 466 7.87 26.02 -15.04
C ILE A 466 8.43 27.38 -14.67
N ALA A 467 7.81 28.02 -13.67
CA ALA A 467 8.22 29.33 -13.17
C ALA A 467 9.67 29.31 -12.66
N ARG A 468 10.41 30.40 -12.90
CA ARG A 468 11.84 30.52 -12.60
C ARG A 468 12.22 30.17 -11.16
N PHE A 469 11.39 30.48 -10.18
CA PHE A 469 11.67 30.18 -8.76
C PHE A 469 11.54 28.69 -8.43
N LYS A 470 10.80 27.91 -9.23
CA LYS A 470 10.62 26.47 -9.07
C LYS A 470 11.79 25.64 -9.66
N ARG A 471 12.58 26.24 -10.55
CA ARG A 471 13.67 25.53 -11.24
C ARG A 471 14.75 25.06 -10.27
N PRO A 472 15.26 23.84 -10.39
CA PRO A 472 16.42 23.38 -9.64
C PRO A 472 17.61 24.30 -9.82
N LYS A 473 18.32 24.56 -8.72
CA LYS A 473 19.59 25.29 -8.72
C LYS A 473 20.77 24.36 -8.88
N ALA A 474 20.55 23.06 -8.67
CA ALA A 474 21.54 22.02 -8.93
C ALA A 474 20.85 20.76 -9.46
N TYR A 475 21.49 20.14 -10.43
CA TYR A 475 21.15 18.83 -10.98
C TYR A 475 22.27 17.86 -10.62
N ILE A 476 21.98 16.84 -9.83
CA ILE A 476 22.98 15.89 -9.31
C ILE A 476 22.71 14.54 -9.95
N SER A 477 23.59 14.11 -10.85
CA SER A 477 23.54 12.77 -11.43
C SER A 477 23.93 11.73 -10.39
N VAL A 478 23.11 10.68 -10.27
CA VAL A 478 23.32 9.53 -9.37
C VAL A 478 23.07 8.23 -10.13
N PRO A 479 23.74 7.13 -9.77
CA PRO A 479 23.48 5.84 -10.43
C PRO A 479 22.11 5.26 -10.07
N ASP A 480 21.60 5.58 -8.87
CA ASP A 480 20.32 5.13 -8.35
C ASP A 480 19.80 6.08 -7.24
N LEU A 481 18.49 6.08 -7.02
CA LEU A 481 17.86 6.79 -5.91
C LEU A 481 17.71 5.85 -4.69
N PRO A 482 17.97 6.33 -3.46
CA PRO A 482 17.74 5.54 -2.25
C PRO A 482 16.24 5.26 -2.10
N LYS A 483 15.86 3.99 -1.97
CA LYS A 483 14.47 3.54 -1.86
C LYS A 483 14.28 2.68 -0.62
N ASN A 484 13.11 2.75 -0.04
CA ASN A 484 12.70 1.81 1.00
C ASN A 484 12.31 0.43 0.38
N ASN A 485 11.98 -0.52 1.26
CA ASN A 485 11.60 -1.89 0.86
C ASN A 485 10.32 -1.97 -0.03
N TYR A 486 9.64 -0.84 -0.25
CA TYR A 486 8.45 -0.72 -1.08
C TYR A 486 8.71 0.03 -2.39
N GLY A 487 9.97 0.36 -2.69
CA GLY A 487 10.36 1.12 -3.87
C GLY A 487 10.12 2.63 -3.78
N LYS A 488 9.72 3.16 -2.61
CA LYS A 488 9.51 4.60 -2.39
C LYS A 488 10.84 5.28 -2.13
N VAL A 489 11.12 6.38 -2.85
CA VAL A 489 12.33 7.18 -2.67
C VAL A 489 12.40 7.79 -1.27
N LEU A 490 13.56 7.66 -0.64
CA LEU A 490 13.85 8.19 0.69
C LEU A 490 14.43 9.62 0.58
N LYS A 491 13.56 10.63 0.45
CA LYS A 491 13.97 12.05 0.37
C LYS A 491 14.83 12.49 1.57
N THR A 492 14.65 11.89 2.74
CA THR A 492 15.48 12.14 3.93
C THR A 492 16.93 11.76 3.72
N GLU A 493 17.21 10.65 3.03
CA GLU A 493 18.58 10.24 2.69
C GLU A 493 19.21 11.17 1.65
N LEU A 494 18.42 11.65 0.70
CA LEU A 494 18.90 12.63 -0.29
C LEU A 494 19.27 13.96 0.37
N ARG A 495 18.47 14.44 1.34
CA ARG A 495 18.79 15.65 2.11
C ARG A 495 20.07 15.48 2.92
N LYS A 496 20.29 14.32 3.58
CA LYS A 496 21.54 14.03 4.30
C LYS A 496 22.76 14.08 3.37
N ARG A 497 22.66 13.49 2.15
CA ARG A 497 23.76 13.55 1.15
C ARG A 497 24.10 15.00 0.76
N LEU A 498 23.16 15.92 0.82
CA LEU A 498 23.42 17.35 0.56
C LEU A 498 24.10 18.03 1.75
N GLU A 499 23.77 17.66 2.99
CA GLU A 499 24.39 18.20 4.20
C GLU A 499 25.85 17.72 4.37
N GLU A 500 26.17 16.50 3.95
CA GLU A 500 27.54 15.93 4.02
C GLU A 500 28.50 16.52 2.96
N LYS A 501 27.98 17.17 1.93
CA LYS A 501 28.77 17.79 0.84
C LYS A 501 28.84 19.31 0.94
N ALA A 502 28.16 19.91 1.91
CA ALA A 502 28.19 21.35 2.21
C ALA A 502 29.23 21.67 3.27
#